data_79168fd71d950fb88d7dce419192d0f4
#
_entry.id   79168fd71d950fb88d7dce419192d0f4
#
_cell.length_a   1.000
_cell.length_b   1.000
_cell.length_c   1.000
_cell.angle_alpha   90.00
_cell.angle_beta   90.00
_cell.angle_gamma   90.00
#
_symmetry.space_group_name_H-M   'P 1'
#
loop_
_entity.id
_entity.type
_entity.pdbx_description
1 polymer ?
#
loop_
_entity_poly.entity_id
_entity_poly.type
_entity_poly.pdbx_seq_one_letter_code
_entity_poly.pdbx_strand_id
1 'polypeptide(L)'
;MKISAYEKQNGNTVKLLKDYENLKFDKLYLAKVFDYTKVPDGVLKLPNIEYNGTGFYYENANPLRDEVEHIKPDYNLYSEEGEYYNNYSIGYTTRGCFRKCSFCVNKKYDKVELHSPVDEFLDDDKKYICCLDDNVLGYPGWRYIIKSLSNTKKYFQFKQGLDLRIMTEEKAEILSNVKYKGDYIFAFDHLYDSELIDNKLQLWRRYCRKTTKLYVLSAFESQDVRDIISVFERIKILFRHQCLPYIMRYKDYNGSEMRGMYINLARWCNQPNIVKKMSFREFCERSGGSTERYMNEFIKQYPDISERYFDMRWEAQ
;
A
#
# COMPACT_ATOMS: atom_id res chain seq x y z
N MET A 1 14.41 -2.98 -13.11
CA MET A 1 13.88 -2.92 -14.49
C MET A 1 14.43 -1.73 -15.29
N LYS A 2 14.23 -0.44 -14.89
CA LYS A 2 14.73 0.73 -15.65
C LYS A 2 16.26 0.78 -15.73
N ILE A 3 16.98 0.57 -14.62
CA ILE A 3 18.46 0.44 -14.64
C ILE A 3 18.90 -0.69 -15.57
N SER A 4 18.22 -1.83 -15.54
CA SER A 4 18.52 -2.95 -16.45
C SER A 4 18.34 -2.56 -17.93
N ALA A 5 17.24 -1.85 -18.26
CA ALA A 5 17.01 -1.38 -19.61
C ALA A 5 18.12 -0.42 -20.07
N TYR A 6 18.49 0.54 -19.20
CA TYR A 6 19.57 1.49 -19.46
C TYR A 6 20.92 0.80 -19.70
N GLU A 7 21.30 -0.13 -18.83
CA GLU A 7 22.57 -0.84 -18.98
C GLU A 7 22.61 -1.71 -20.25
N LYS A 8 21.50 -2.36 -20.60
CA LYS A 8 21.39 -3.12 -21.85
C LYS A 8 21.50 -2.23 -23.09
N GLN A 9 20.91 -1.02 -23.06
CA GLN A 9 21.05 -0.05 -24.17
C GLN A 9 22.50 0.41 -24.35
N ASN A 10 23.28 0.43 -23.25
CA ASN A 10 24.72 0.75 -23.31
C ASN A 10 25.60 -0.47 -23.62
N GLY A 11 25.03 -1.60 -24.06
CA GLY A 11 25.77 -2.80 -24.48
C GLY A 11 26.18 -3.72 -23.33
N ASN A 12 25.72 -3.48 -22.09
CA ASN A 12 26.06 -4.29 -20.94
C ASN A 12 25.15 -5.52 -20.82
N THR A 13 25.69 -6.63 -20.33
CA THR A 13 24.92 -7.83 -19.95
C THR A 13 24.39 -7.65 -18.54
N VAL A 14 23.08 -7.77 -18.35
CA VAL A 14 22.43 -7.60 -17.05
C VAL A 14 21.76 -8.88 -16.60
N LYS A 15 21.98 -9.26 -15.34
CA LYS A 15 21.34 -10.41 -14.69
C LYS A 15 20.73 -10.00 -13.36
N LEU A 16 19.56 -10.58 -13.01
CA LEU A 16 19.01 -10.47 -11.67
C LEU A 16 19.82 -11.35 -10.71
N LEU A 17 20.34 -10.73 -9.65
CA LEU A 17 21.01 -11.45 -8.59
C LEU A 17 20.00 -12.08 -7.64
N LYS A 18 20.02 -13.41 -7.50
CA LYS A 18 19.10 -14.18 -6.64
C LYS A 18 19.67 -14.47 -5.25
N ASP A 19 20.99 -14.53 -5.15
CA ASP A 19 21.74 -14.75 -3.91
C ASP A 19 23.02 -13.90 -3.89
N TYR A 20 23.73 -13.92 -2.78
CA TYR A 20 24.99 -13.20 -2.62
C TYR A 20 26.21 -14.13 -2.70
N GLU A 21 26.02 -15.35 -3.17
CA GLU A 21 27.11 -16.29 -3.41
C GLU A 21 27.67 -16.10 -4.82
N ASN A 22 28.96 -16.37 -5.00
CA ASN A 22 29.66 -16.31 -6.31
C ASN A 22 29.49 -14.94 -7.05
N LEU A 23 29.68 -13.85 -6.35
CA LEU A 23 29.59 -12.49 -6.89
C LEU A 23 30.72 -12.22 -7.93
N LYS A 24 30.44 -12.49 -9.20
CA LYS A 24 31.29 -12.14 -10.35
C LYS A 24 30.53 -11.15 -11.23
N PHE A 25 30.86 -9.88 -11.12
CA PHE A 25 30.23 -8.79 -11.88
C PHE A 25 31.19 -7.58 -11.92
N ASP A 26 31.07 -6.75 -12.94
CA ASP A 26 31.77 -5.48 -13.05
C ASP A 26 31.10 -4.41 -12.19
N LYS A 27 29.77 -4.43 -12.10
CA LYS A 27 28.97 -3.49 -11.31
C LYS A 27 27.73 -4.18 -10.69
N LEU A 28 27.41 -3.82 -9.45
CA LEU A 28 26.22 -4.27 -8.73
C LEU A 28 25.32 -3.09 -8.41
N TYR A 29 24.05 -3.17 -8.80
CA TYR A 29 23.00 -2.26 -8.38
C TYR A 29 22.11 -2.92 -7.32
N LEU A 30 21.98 -2.29 -6.17
CA LEU A 30 21.20 -2.81 -5.05
C LEU A 30 20.13 -1.78 -4.63
N ALA A 31 18.86 -2.18 -4.67
CA ALA A 31 17.75 -1.37 -4.18
C ALA A 31 17.07 -2.02 -2.98
N LYS A 32 16.81 -1.25 -1.94
CA LYS A 32 16.13 -1.71 -0.73
C LYS A 32 14.98 -0.76 -0.38
N VAL A 33 13.77 -1.33 -0.22
CA VAL A 33 12.56 -0.56 0.13
C VAL A 33 12.37 -0.49 1.65
N PHE A 34 12.57 -1.61 2.35
CA PHE A 34 12.34 -1.70 3.81
C PHE A 34 13.67 -1.74 4.56
N ASP A 35 13.75 -1.02 5.68
CA ASP A 35 14.93 -0.95 6.54
C ASP A 35 15.33 -2.30 7.14
N TYR A 36 14.33 -3.15 7.44
CA TYR A 36 14.54 -4.50 7.99
C TYR A 36 15.00 -5.55 6.96
N THR A 37 15.03 -5.22 5.67
CA THR A 37 15.58 -6.14 4.65
C THR A 37 17.07 -6.31 4.87
N LYS A 38 17.49 -7.53 5.18
CA LYS A 38 18.90 -7.83 5.46
C LYS A 38 19.73 -7.82 4.18
N VAL A 39 20.89 -7.21 4.24
CA VAL A 39 21.94 -7.25 3.22
C VAL A 39 23.21 -7.68 3.94
N PRO A 40 23.98 -8.64 3.45
CA PRO A 40 25.24 -9.03 4.08
C PRO A 40 26.24 -7.86 4.11
N ASP A 41 26.87 -7.64 5.26
CA ASP A 41 27.78 -6.49 5.49
C ASP A 41 28.94 -6.41 4.48
N GLY A 42 29.44 -7.56 4.02
CA GLY A 42 30.50 -7.62 3.01
C GLY A 42 30.08 -7.09 1.64
N VAL A 43 28.79 -7.19 1.29
CA VAL A 43 28.26 -6.72 -0.01
C VAL A 43 28.32 -5.22 -0.11
N LEU A 44 27.97 -4.49 0.94
CA LEU A 44 27.99 -3.02 0.95
C LEU A 44 29.40 -2.42 0.91
N LYS A 45 30.44 -3.25 1.11
CA LYS A 45 31.86 -2.86 1.07
C LYS A 45 32.52 -3.11 -0.29
N LEU A 46 31.81 -3.69 -1.24
CA LEU A 46 32.33 -3.97 -2.57
C LEU A 46 32.62 -2.64 -3.31
N PRO A 47 33.77 -2.54 -4.02
CA PRO A 47 34.19 -1.26 -4.62
C PRO A 47 33.29 -0.83 -5.80
N ASN A 48 32.56 -1.75 -6.39
CA ASN A 48 31.75 -1.57 -7.61
C ASN A 48 30.25 -1.69 -7.34
N ILE A 49 29.80 -1.43 -6.09
CA ILE A 49 28.40 -1.41 -5.73
C ILE A 49 27.83 0.01 -5.77
N GLU A 50 26.63 0.11 -6.33
CA GLU A 50 25.77 1.29 -6.23
C GLU A 50 24.45 0.88 -5.56
N TYR A 51 24.10 1.51 -4.44
CA TYR A 51 22.90 1.14 -3.70
C TYR A 51 22.05 2.36 -3.36
N ASN A 52 20.73 2.16 -3.35
CA ASN A 52 19.75 3.21 -3.12
C ASN A 52 18.43 2.64 -2.58
N GLY A 53 17.50 3.52 -2.29
CA GLY A 53 16.14 3.22 -1.88
C GLY A 53 15.82 3.64 -0.45
N THR A 54 14.53 3.71 -0.15
CA THR A 54 14.00 4.16 1.14
C THR A 54 14.44 3.29 2.32
N GLY A 55 14.76 2.02 2.09
CA GLY A 55 15.29 1.13 3.12
C GLY A 55 16.74 1.43 3.52
N PHE A 56 17.49 2.20 2.71
CA PHE A 56 18.83 2.70 3.06
C PHE A 56 18.79 4.14 3.55
N TYR A 57 18.05 5.01 2.86
CA TYR A 57 18.13 6.46 3.02
C TYR A 57 16.83 7.11 3.50
N TYR A 58 15.79 6.32 3.76
CA TYR A 58 14.45 6.77 4.15
C TYR A 58 13.95 7.92 3.25
N GLU A 59 13.69 9.11 3.82
CA GLU A 59 13.21 10.28 3.06
C GLU A 59 14.26 10.86 2.08
N ASN A 60 15.54 10.53 2.27
CA ASN A 60 16.68 11.05 1.51
C ASN A 60 17.12 10.14 0.37
N ALA A 61 16.32 9.14 0.00
CA ALA A 61 16.63 8.30 -1.16
C ALA A 61 16.67 9.14 -2.44
N ASN A 62 17.78 9.03 -3.18
CA ASN A 62 17.96 9.77 -4.42
C ASN A 62 17.02 9.24 -5.51
N PRO A 63 16.44 10.11 -6.36
CA PRO A 63 15.75 9.67 -7.56
C PRO A 63 16.74 8.98 -8.53
N LEU A 64 16.21 8.22 -9.47
CA LEU A 64 17.00 7.79 -10.63
C LEU A 64 17.39 9.02 -11.47
N ARG A 65 18.47 8.91 -12.25
CA ARG A 65 18.83 9.91 -13.26
C ARG A 65 17.76 9.95 -14.34
N ASP A 66 17.48 11.11 -14.92
CA ASP A 66 16.41 11.30 -15.90
C ASP A 66 16.51 10.33 -17.08
N GLU A 67 17.73 10.09 -17.58
CA GLU A 67 17.97 9.13 -18.68
C GLU A 67 17.64 7.68 -18.32
N VAL A 68 17.55 7.36 -17.02
CA VAL A 68 17.14 6.04 -16.50
C VAL A 68 15.67 6.06 -16.10
N GLU A 69 15.18 7.19 -15.57
CA GLU A 69 13.79 7.31 -15.09
C GLU A 69 12.79 7.27 -16.25
N HIS A 70 13.12 7.86 -17.41
CA HIS A 70 12.23 8.02 -18.55
C HIS A 70 12.51 7.05 -19.70
N ILE A 71 12.75 5.78 -19.38
CA ILE A 71 12.85 4.71 -20.37
C ILE A 71 11.89 3.57 -20.08
N LYS A 72 11.56 2.79 -21.10
CA LYS A 72 10.71 1.61 -20.96
C LYS A 72 11.38 0.58 -20.05
N PRO A 73 10.70 0.06 -19.01
CA PRO A 73 11.27 -0.94 -18.11
C PRO A 73 11.61 -2.24 -18.82
N ASP A 74 12.73 -2.87 -18.45
CA ASP A 74 13.08 -4.21 -18.87
C ASP A 74 12.25 -5.24 -18.09
N TYR A 75 11.08 -5.58 -18.61
CA TYR A 75 10.18 -6.55 -17.99
C TYR A 75 10.72 -7.98 -18.00
N ASN A 76 11.64 -8.30 -18.93
CA ASN A 76 12.23 -9.63 -19.04
C ASN A 76 13.17 -9.96 -17.88
N LEU A 77 13.71 -8.94 -17.19
CA LEU A 77 14.56 -9.13 -16.00
C LEU A 77 13.90 -10.01 -14.92
N TYR A 78 12.56 -9.97 -14.81
CA TYR A 78 11.79 -10.72 -13.82
C TYR A 78 10.92 -11.82 -14.44
N SER A 79 11.18 -12.24 -15.67
CA SER A 79 10.33 -13.23 -16.38
C SER A 79 10.23 -14.58 -15.66
N GLU A 80 11.25 -14.95 -14.89
CA GLU A 80 11.28 -16.19 -14.11
C GLU A 80 10.73 -16.04 -12.68
N GLU A 81 10.39 -14.81 -12.25
CA GLU A 81 10.01 -14.49 -10.85
C GLU A 81 8.51 -14.61 -10.56
N GLY A 82 7.77 -15.27 -11.44
CA GLY A 82 6.38 -15.61 -11.24
C GLY A 82 5.39 -14.77 -12.03
N GLU A 83 4.13 -15.23 -12.00
CA GLU A 83 3.04 -14.72 -12.82
C GLU A 83 2.73 -13.24 -12.59
N TYR A 84 2.91 -12.73 -11.37
CA TYR A 84 2.61 -11.34 -11.07
C TYR A 84 3.42 -10.38 -11.94
N TYR A 85 4.74 -10.54 -11.97
CA TYR A 85 5.62 -9.66 -12.76
C TYR A 85 5.40 -9.81 -14.26
N ASN A 86 5.05 -11.02 -14.70
CA ASN A 86 4.82 -11.33 -16.11
C ASN A 86 3.51 -10.74 -16.65
N ASN A 87 2.56 -10.38 -15.80
CA ASN A 87 1.25 -9.89 -16.22
C ASN A 87 1.06 -8.37 -16.14
N TYR A 88 2.02 -7.63 -15.58
CA TYR A 88 1.84 -6.20 -15.33
C TYR A 88 2.87 -5.32 -16.03
N SER A 89 2.37 -4.27 -16.72
CA SER A 89 3.13 -3.05 -16.95
C SER A 89 3.14 -2.23 -15.66
N ILE A 90 4.31 -1.74 -15.22
CA ILE A 90 4.47 -1.09 -13.91
C ILE A 90 5.14 0.26 -14.10
N GLY A 91 4.54 1.33 -13.61
CA GLY A 91 5.10 2.67 -13.72
C GLY A 91 4.38 3.71 -12.87
N TYR A 92 4.74 4.96 -13.09
CA TYR A 92 4.15 6.13 -12.45
C TYR A 92 3.56 7.03 -13.53
N THR A 93 2.30 7.40 -13.41
CA THR A 93 1.71 8.45 -14.25
C THR A 93 1.89 9.83 -13.62
N THR A 94 1.88 9.88 -12.29
CA THR A 94 2.14 11.06 -11.48
C THR A 94 3.09 10.75 -10.34
N ARG A 95 3.76 11.77 -9.82
CA ARG A 95 4.60 11.69 -8.61
C ARG A 95 4.20 12.76 -7.63
N GLY A 96 4.39 12.44 -6.36
CA GLY A 96 4.21 13.36 -5.27
C GLY A 96 2.83 13.36 -4.63
N CYS A 97 2.75 14.10 -3.53
CA CYS A 97 1.54 14.30 -2.75
C CYS A 97 1.62 15.65 -2.03
N PHE A 98 0.55 16.40 -2.03
CA PHE A 98 0.46 17.66 -1.28
C PHE A 98 0.24 17.45 0.22
N ARG A 99 -0.05 16.23 0.66
CA ARG A 99 -0.22 15.89 2.07
C ARG A 99 1.13 15.65 2.73
N LYS A 100 1.27 16.18 3.94
CA LYS A 100 2.49 16.06 4.77
C LYS A 100 2.26 15.13 5.94
N CYS A 101 1.71 13.94 5.67
CA CYS A 101 1.46 12.94 6.72
C CYS A 101 2.77 12.60 7.45
N SER A 102 2.77 12.71 8.78
CA SER A 102 3.99 12.58 9.61
C SER A 102 4.65 11.20 9.51
N PHE A 103 3.88 10.16 9.20
CA PHE A 103 4.37 8.79 9.00
C PHE A 103 4.86 8.51 7.57
N CYS A 104 4.61 9.39 6.61
CA CYS A 104 4.89 9.14 5.20
C CYS A 104 6.34 9.44 4.83
N VAL A 105 6.94 8.59 3.99
CA VAL A 105 8.30 8.77 3.47
C VAL A 105 8.38 9.83 2.35
N ASN A 106 7.24 10.20 1.73
CA ASN A 106 7.18 11.09 0.56
C ASN A 106 7.01 12.57 0.93
N LYS A 107 7.62 13.03 2.01
CA LYS A 107 7.49 14.41 2.51
C LYS A 107 8.16 15.48 1.64
N LYS A 108 9.07 15.07 0.75
CA LYS A 108 9.80 15.97 -0.14
C LYS A 108 8.92 16.66 -1.20
N TYR A 109 7.75 16.11 -1.50
CA TYR A 109 6.84 16.68 -2.49
C TYR A 109 5.83 17.63 -1.82
N ASP A 110 5.51 18.74 -2.50
CA ASP A 110 4.50 19.73 -2.06
C ASP A 110 3.24 19.71 -2.93
N LYS A 111 3.30 19.03 -4.06
CA LYS A 111 2.21 18.89 -5.03
C LYS A 111 2.28 17.53 -5.73
N VAL A 112 1.24 17.25 -6.50
CA VAL A 112 1.22 16.12 -7.43
C VAL A 112 1.51 16.63 -8.82
N GLU A 113 2.50 16.07 -9.48
CA GLU A 113 2.92 16.46 -10.83
C GLU A 113 2.82 15.29 -11.80
N LEU A 114 2.62 15.61 -13.08
CA LEU A 114 2.74 14.63 -14.15
C LEU A 114 4.16 14.06 -14.15
N HIS A 115 4.28 12.75 -14.34
CA HIS A 115 5.58 12.09 -14.38
C HIS A 115 5.82 11.44 -15.75
N SER A 116 5.15 10.36 -16.07
CA SER A 116 5.34 9.66 -17.33
C SER A 116 4.01 9.48 -18.07
N PRO A 117 3.98 9.64 -19.38
CA PRO A 117 2.88 9.15 -20.19
C PRO A 117 2.78 7.61 -20.06
N VAL A 118 1.58 7.07 -20.18
CA VAL A 118 1.35 5.62 -20.02
C VAL A 118 2.21 4.80 -20.99
N ASP A 119 2.40 5.28 -22.21
CA ASP A 119 3.16 4.60 -23.27
C ASP A 119 4.65 4.40 -22.93
N GLU A 120 5.22 5.21 -22.04
CA GLU A 120 6.60 5.07 -21.59
C GLU A 120 6.87 3.76 -20.88
N PHE A 121 5.88 3.24 -20.13
CA PHE A 121 6.01 1.99 -19.38
C PHE A 121 5.04 0.91 -19.83
N LEU A 122 4.14 1.20 -20.77
CA LEU A 122 3.20 0.23 -21.30
C LEU A 122 3.94 -0.86 -22.09
N ASP A 123 3.56 -2.11 -21.83
CA ASP A 123 3.97 -3.27 -22.61
C ASP A 123 2.71 -3.97 -23.13
N ASP A 124 2.60 -4.12 -24.46
CA ASP A 124 1.40 -4.64 -25.09
C ASP A 124 1.16 -6.12 -24.76
N ASP A 125 2.20 -6.88 -24.47
CA ASP A 125 2.11 -8.28 -24.06
C ASP A 125 1.60 -8.46 -22.62
N LYS A 126 1.60 -7.40 -21.82
CA LYS A 126 1.11 -7.43 -20.44
C LYS A 126 -0.40 -7.25 -20.37
N LYS A 127 -1.07 -8.03 -19.51
CA LYS A 127 -2.54 -8.00 -19.34
C LYS A 127 -3.04 -6.82 -18.56
N TYR A 128 -2.24 -6.31 -17.62
CA TYR A 128 -2.64 -5.34 -16.61
C TYR A 128 -1.65 -4.18 -16.51
N ILE A 129 -2.11 -3.07 -15.96
CA ILE A 129 -1.28 -1.92 -15.61
C ILE A 129 -1.30 -1.71 -14.11
N CYS A 130 -0.14 -1.60 -13.48
CA CYS A 130 0.04 -1.27 -12.07
C CYS A 130 0.68 0.12 -11.94
N CYS A 131 -0.13 1.11 -11.60
CA CYS A 131 0.34 2.46 -11.31
C CYS A 131 0.79 2.53 -9.85
N LEU A 132 2.00 3.07 -9.63
CA LEU A 132 2.61 3.25 -8.30
C LEU A 132 2.46 4.68 -7.79
N ASP A 133 1.56 5.46 -8.37
CA ASP A 133 1.28 6.86 -8.07
C ASP A 133 1.00 7.09 -6.59
N ASP A 134 1.57 8.16 -6.02
CA ASP A 134 1.42 8.49 -4.60
C ASP A 134 0.03 9.04 -4.28
N ASN A 135 -0.51 9.93 -5.14
CA ASN A 135 -1.84 10.53 -4.96
C ASN A 135 -2.41 11.07 -6.28
N VAL A 136 -2.69 10.18 -7.23
CA VAL A 136 -3.15 10.57 -8.57
C VAL A 136 -4.39 11.48 -8.57
N LEU A 137 -5.34 11.29 -7.64
CA LEU A 137 -6.56 12.10 -7.55
C LEU A 137 -6.29 13.54 -7.10
N GLY A 138 -5.11 13.82 -6.55
CA GLY A 138 -4.64 15.16 -6.20
C GLY A 138 -4.00 15.92 -7.37
N TYR A 139 -3.75 15.26 -8.49
CA TYR A 139 -3.28 15.92 -9.71
C TYR A 139 -4.42 16.69 -10.40
N PRO A 140 -4.26 17.97 -10.75
CA PRO A 140 -5.32 18.73 -11.43
C PRO A 140 -5.81 18.07 -12.73
N GLY A 141 -4.90 17.44 -13.48
CA GLY A 141 -5.17 16.72 -14.72
C GLY A 141 -5.55 15.24 -14.52
N TRP A 142 -6.03 14.82 -13.36
CA TRP A 142 -6.36 13.41 -13.05
C TRP A 142 -7.31 12.76 -14.09
N ARG A 143 -8.23 13.55 -14.69
CA ARG A 143 -9.13 13.06 -15.75
C ARG A 143 -8.36 12.58 -16.98
N TYR A 144 -7.33 13.33 -17.37
CA TYR A 144 -6.45 12.94 -18.47
C TYR A 144 -5.76 11.60 -18.17
N ILE A 145 -5.25 11.43 -16.95
CA ILE A 145 -4.61 10.17 -16.53
C ILE A 145 -5.58 8.99 -16.63
N ILE A 146 -6.77 9.11 -16.02
CA ILE A 146 -7.77 8.04 -16.06
C ILE A 146 -8.21 7.73 -17.50
N LYS A 147 -8.39 8.76 -18.33
CA LYS A 147 -8.72 8.59 -19.76
C LYS A 147 -7.60 7.88 -20.52
N SER A 148 -6.34 8.26 -20.31
CA SER A 148 -5.16 7.63 -20.95
C SER A 148 -5.05 6.15 -20.59
N LEU A 149 -5.20 5.81 -19.30
CA LEU A 149 -5.23 4.43 -18.84
C LEU A 149 -6.41 3.64 -19.46
N SER A 150 -7.60 4.24 -19.52
CA SER A 150 -8.79 3.60 -20.10
C SER A 150 -8.65 3.34 -21.60
N ASN A 151 -7.98 4.23 -22.33
CA ASN A 151 -7.74 4.10 -23.77
C ASN A 151 -6.88 2.88 -24.12
N THR A 152 -6.04 2.40 -23.19
CA THR A 152 -5.28 1.15 -23.37
C THR A 152 -6.15 -0.10 -23.46
N LYS A 153 -7.44 0.01 -23.03
CA LYS A 153 -8.42 -1.09 -22.91
C LYS A 153 -8.00 -2.20 -21.91
N LYS A 154 -6.87 -2.04 -21.23
CA LYS A 154 -6.37 -2.96 -20.19
C LYS A 154 -6.99 -2.64 -18.84
N TYR A 155 -7.02 -3.63 -17.94
CA TYR A 155 -7.33 -3.38 -16.54
C TYR A 155 -6.14 -2.70 -15.86
N PHE A 156 -6.41 -1.69 -15.03
CA PHE A 156 -5.38 -0.99 -14.29
C PHE A 156 -5.72 -0.85 -12.81
N GLN A 157 -4.72 -0.60 -11.98
CA GLN A 157 -4.88 -0.34 -10.54
C GLN A 157 -3.88 0.71 -10.06
N PHE A 158 -4.26 1.45 -9.01
CA PHE A 158 -3.35 2.30 -8.25
C PHE A 158 -2.92 1.56 -6.98
N LYS A 159 -1.67 1.11 -6.94
CA LYS A 159 -1.18 0.17 -5.92
C LYS A 159 -1.00 0.82 -4.55
N GLN A 160 -0.65 2.10 -4.51
CA GLN A 160 -0.48 2.85 -3.26
C GLN A 160 -1.81 3.30 -2.63
N GLY A 161 -2.92 3.11 -3.35
CA GLY A 161 -4.24 3.55 -2.94
C GLY A 161 -4.59 4.93 -3.49
N LEU A 162 -5.80 5.36 -3.17
CA LEU A 162 -6.40 6.62 -3.60
C LEU A 162 -6.76 7.48 -2.37
N ASP A 163 -6.73 8.79 -2.50
CA ASP A 163 -7.12 9.69 -1.40
C ASP A 163 -8.64 9.91 -1.39
N LEU A 164 -9.34 9.20 -0.52
CA LEU A 164 -10.80 9.28 -0.38
C LEU A 164 -11.28 10.68 0.04
N ARG A 165 -10.47 11.42 0.82
CA ARG A 165 -10.85 12.73 1.37
C ARG A 165 -11.13 13.78 0.29
N ILE A 166 -10.53 13.62 -0.90
CA ILE A 166 -10.74 14.48 -2.06
C ILE A 166 -11.69 13.86 -3.10
N MET A 167 -12.41 12.80 -2.75
CA MET A 167 -13.43 12.20 -3.59
C MET A 167 -14.57 13.18 -3.86
N THR A 168 -14.95 13.30 -5.14
CA THR A 168 -16.13 14.05 -5.61
C THR A 168 -17.07 13.11 -6.33
N GLU A 169 -18.29 13.54 -6.62
CA GLU A 169 -19.25 12.75 -7.41
C GLU A 169 -18.66 12.35 -8.76
N GLU A 170 -18.09 13.30 -9.47
CA GLU A 170 -17.44 13.05 -10.76
C GLU A 170 -16.31 12.02 -10.67
N LYS A 171 -15.43 12.12 -9.64
CA LYS A 171 -14.35 11.13 -9.43
C LYS A 171 -14.94 9.75 -9.15
N ALA A 172 -15.96 9.65 -8.32
CA ALA A 172 -16.60 8.40 -7.98
C ALA A 172 -17.28 7.77 -9.21
N GLU A 173 -18.00 8.56 -10.00
CA GLU A 173 -18.63 8.12 -11.23
C GLU A 173 -17.62 7.60 -12.24
N ILE A 174 -16.59 8.38 -12.56
CA ILE A 174 -15.57 7.99 -13.53
C ILE A 174 -14.83 6.72 -13.05
N LEU A 175 -14.37 6.67 -11.79
CA LEU A 175 -13.65 5.51 -11.27
C LEU A 175 -14.51 4.25 -11.23
N SER A 176 -15.81 4.36 -10.94
CA SER A 176 -16.70 3.20 -10.91
C SER A 176 -16.93 2.55 -12.28
N ASN A 177 -16.72 3.30 -13.35
CA ASN A 177 -16.99 2.88 -14.73
C ASN A 177 -15.73 2.40 -15.51
N VAL A 178 -14.53 2.45 -14.91
CA VAL A 178 -13.31 2.00 -15.57
C VAL A 178 -13.02 0.52 -15.33
N LYS A 179 -12.17 -0.07 -16.18
CA LYS A 179 -11.65 -1.43 -16.00
C LYS A 179 -10.61 -1.47 -14.88
N TYR A 180 -11.07 -1.35 -13.63
CA TYR A 180 -10.19 -1.38 -12.46
C TYR A 180 -9.86 -2.80 -12.03
N LYS A 181 -8.57 -3.09 -11.80
CA LYS A 181 -8.08 -4.41 -11.36
C LYS A 181 -8.06 -4.50 -9.85
N GLY A 182 -8.68 -5.56 -9.31
CA GLY A 182 -8.68 -5.80 -7.85
C GLY A 182 -9.59 -4.85 -7.08
N ASP A 183 -9.34 -4.71 -5.79
CA ASP A 183 -10.10 -3.87 -4.87
C ASP A 183 -9.72 -2.40 -5.04
N TYR A 184 -10.68 -1.49 -4.82
CA TYR A 184 -10.33 -0.09 -4.57
C TYR A 184 -9.72 0.05 -3.18
N ILE A 185 -8.58 0.71 -3.12
CA ILE A 185 -7.83 0.91 -1.87
C ILE A 185 -7.82 2.40 -1.54
N PHE A 186 -8.23 2.74 -0.32
CA PHE A 186 -8.14 4.07 0.26
C PHE A 186 -7.41 4.02 1.60
N ALA A 187 -7.29 5.15 2.29
CA ALA A 187 -6.72 5.23 3.63
C ALA A 187 -7.69 5.90 4.62
N PHE A 188 -7.66 5.43 5.85
CA PHE A 188 -8.35 6.00 7.01
C PHE A 188 -7.40 5.97 8.21
N ASP A 189 -6.40 6.86 8.18
CA ASP A 189 -5.27 6.79 9.10
C ASP A 189 -5.56 7.43 10.47
N HIS A 190 -6.45 8.41 10.53
CA HIS A 190 -6.71 9.19 11.73
C HIS A 190 -8.19 9.23 12.09
N LEU A 191 -8.52 9.09 13.39
CA LEU A 191 -9.91 9.12 13.88
C LEU A 191 -10.54 10.50 13.69
N TYR A 192 -9.78 11.59 13.72
CA TYR A 192 -10.31 12.94 13.50
C TYR A 192 -10.86 13.16 12.06
N ASP A 193 -10.49 12.31 11.11
CA ASP A 193 -11.07 12.32 9.76
C ASP A 193 -12.43 11.58 9.66
N SER A 194 -12.98 11.07 10.78
CA SER A 194 -14.13 10.14 10.80
C SER A 194 -15.35 10.67 10.05
N GLU A 195 -15.78 11.90 10.35
CA GLU A 195 -16.95 12.49 9.70
C GLU A 195 -16.72 12.68 8.20
N LEU A 196 -15.55 13.16 7.82
CA LEU A 196 -15.18 13.33 6.41
C LEU A 196 -15.18 11.99 5.68
N ILE A 197 -14.54 10.97 6.25
CA ILE A 197 -14.44 9.64 5.66
C ILE A 197 -15.82 8.98 5.56
N ASP A 198 -16.65 9.08 6.59
CA ASP A 198 -18.01 8.56 6.62
C ASP A 198 -18.85 9.14 5.46
N ASN A 199 -18.84 10.46 5.31
CA ASN A 199 -19.53 11.18 4.24
C ASN A 199 -18.99 10.79 2.85
N LYS A 200 -17.66 10.64 2.71
CA LYS A 200 -17.05 10.25 1.43
C LYS A 200 -17.29 8.78 1.09
N LEU A 201 -17.39 7.90 2.07
CA LEU A 201 -17.78 6.50 1.84
C LEU A 201 -19.25 6.40 1.44
N GLN A 202 -20.13 7.18 2.04
CA GLN A 202 -21.54 7.27 1.62
C GLN A 202 -21.64 7.73 0.16
N LEU A 203 -20.91 8.78 -0.21
CA LEU A 203 -20.79 9.23 -1.59
C LEU A 203 -20.27 8.11 -2.51
N TRP A 204 -19.15 7.50 -2.18
CA TRP A 204 -18.52 6.45 -2.97
C TRP A 204 -19.46 5.27 -3.22
N ARG A 205 -20.20 4.84 -2.20
CA ARG A 205 -21.13 3.70 -2.29
C ARG A 205 -22.35 3.94 -3.15
N ARG A 206 -22.71 5.19 -3.43
CA ARG A 206 -23.74 5.49 -4.44
C ARG A 206 -23.33 5.07 -5.86
N TYR A 207 -22.03 5.10 -6.15
CA TYR A 207 -21.48 4.84 -7.49
C TYR A 207 -20.82 3.46 -7.61
N CYS A 208 -20.15 2.97 -6.58
CA CYS A 208 -19.30 1.78 -6.65
C CYS A 208 -19.69 0.73 -5.62
N ARG A 209 -20.13 -0.43 -6.10
CA ARG A 209 -20.42 -1.62 -5.28
C ARG A 209 -19.24 -2.60 -5.22
N LYS A 210 -18.16 -2.34 -5.95
CA LYS A 210 -16.97 -3.18 -5.95
C LYS A 210 -16.32 -3.20 -4.57
N THR A 211 -15.65 -4.29 -4.25
CA THR A 211 -14.90 -4.41 -2.99
C THR A 211 -13.98 -3.21 -2.79
N THR A 212 -14.13 -2.59 -1.65
CA THR A 212 -13.36 -1.41 -1.23
C THR A 212 -12.68 -1.72 0.08
N LYS A 213 -11.40 -1.42 0.15
CA LYS A 213 -10.54 -1.66 1.31
C LYS A 213 -9.96 -0.34 1.78
N LEU A 214 -9.88 -0.14 3.09
CA LEU A 214 -9.17 1.00 3.65
C LEU A 214 -8.03 0.55 4.55
N TYR A 215 -6.86 1.13 4.31
CA TYR A 215 -5.75 1.05 5.24
C TYR A 215 -6.12 1.81 6.51
N VAL A 216 -5.89 1.20 7.65
CA VAL A 216 -6.12 1.75 8.99
C VAL A 216 -4.80 1.71 9.72
N LEU A 217 -4.14 2.85 9.83
CA LEU A 217 -2.87 2.98 10.55
C LEU A 217 -3.11 2.79 12.05
N SER A 218 -2.28 2.00 12.70
CA SER A 218 -2.32 1.74 14.15
C SER A 218 -0.94 1.87 14.77
N ALA A 219 -0.89 2.15 16.07
CA ALA A 219 0.32 2.31 16.87
C ALA A 219 1.24 3.46 16.42
N PHE A 220 0.69 4.50 15.79
CA PHE A 220 1.44 5.67 15.33
C PHE A 220 1.28 6.88 16.28
N GLU A 221 0.04 7.34 16.50
CA GLU A 221 -0.23 8.53 17.36
C GLU A 221 -0.04 8.22 18.84
N SER A 222 -0.52 7.08 19.28
CA SER A 222 -0.27 6.51 20.60
C SER A 222 -0.12 5.00 20.48
N GLN A 223 0.37 4.36 21.55
CA GLN A 223 0.54 2.91 21.59
C GLN A 223 -0.15 2.33 22.84
N ASP A 224 -1.20 2.99 23.31
CA ASP A 224 -2.00 2.61 24.46
C ASP A 224 -3.44 2.25 24.06
N VAL A 225 -4.31 2.12 25.06
CA VAL A 225 -5.72 1.77 24.88
C VAL A 225 -6.49 2.75 24.00
N ARG A 226 -6.09 4.03 23.96
CA ARG A 226 -6.75 5.06 23.14
C ARG A 226 -6.61 4.77 21.66
N ASP A 227 -5.45 4.25 21.22
CA ASP A 227 -5.26 3.83 19.83
C ASP A 227 -6.08 2.59 19.49
N ILE A 228 -6.19 1.62 20.42
CA ILE A 228 -7.08 0.44 20.23
C ILE A 228 -8.54 0.88 20.04
N ILE A 229 -9.03 1.81 20.84
CA ILE A 229 -10.38 2.42 20.70
C ILE A 229 -10.50 3.08 19.32
N SER A 230 -9.52 3.90 18.94
CA SER A 230 -9.47 4.60 17.65
C SER A 230 -9.54 3.61 16.47
N VAL A 231 -8.82 2.49 16.54
CA VAL A 231 -8.88 1.45 15.52
C VAL A 231 -10.27 0.84 15.42
N PHE A 232 -10.89 0.48 16.54
CA PHE A 232 -12.25 -0.10 16.53
C PHE A 232 -13.31 0.89 16.03
N GLU A 233 -13.26 2.16 16.41
CA GLU A 233 -14.20 3.17 15.90
C GLU A 233 -14.07 3.32 14.36
N ARG A 234 -12.86 3.31 13.82
CA ARG A 234 -12.64 3.32 12.37
C ARG A 234 -13.18 2.05 11.71
N ILE A 235 -12.96 0.86 12.30
CA ILE A 235 -13.52 -0.41 11.80
C ILE A 235 -15.05 -0.35 11.77
N LYS A 236 -15.68 0.19 12.82
CA LYS A 236 -17.14 0.34 12.91
C LYS A 236 -17.71 1.18 11.77
N ILE A 237 -17.05 2.30 11.43
CA ILE A 237 -17.42 3.13 10.28
C ILE A 237 -17.28 2.32 8.99
N LEU A 238 -16.18 1.59 8.81
CA LEU A 238 -15.95 0.79 7.61
C LEU A 238 -16.99 -0.31 7.44
N PHE A 239 -17.39 -0.96 8.50
CA PHE A 239 -18.44 -2.00 8.46
C PHE A 239 -19.78 -1.44 7.99
N ARG A 240 -20.20 -0.28 8.50
CA ARG A 240 -21.44 0.40 8.03
C ARG A 240 -21.46 0.62 6.52
N HIS A 241 -20.31 0.89 5.91
CA HIS A 241 -20.19 1.11 4.46
C HIS A 241 -19.74 -0.15 3.71
N GLN A 242 -19.72 -1.31 4.34
CA GLN A 242 -19.25 -2.55 3.72
C GLN A 242 -17.87 -2.42 3.08
N CYS A 243 -16.97 -1.70 3.77
CA CYS A 243 -15.58 -1.54 3.38
C CYS A 243 -14.67 -2.39 4.28
N LEU A 244 -13.74 -3.11 3.67
CA LEU A 244 -12.82 -3.98 4.39
C LEU A 244 -11.75 -3.14 5.10
N PRO A 245 -11.57 -3.27 6.40
CA PRO A 245 -10.42 -2.72 7.08
C PRO A 245 -9.16 -3.52 6.75
N TYR A 246 -8.02 -2.83 6.64
CA TYR A 246 -6.71 -3.45 6.57
C TYR A 246 -5.78 -2.75 7.55
N ILE A 247 -5.46 -3.40 8.65
CA ILE A 247 -4.66 -2.81 9.73
C ILE A 247 -3.20 -2.73 9.33
N MET A 248 -2.69 -1.50 9.28
CA MET A 248 -1.28 -1.17 9.03
C MET A 248 -0.62 -0.83 10.38
N ARG A 249 0.17 -1.75 10.92
CA ARG A 249 0.89 -1.52 12.19
C ARG A 249 2.13 -0.68 11.94
N TYR A 250 2.24 0.45 12.62
CA TYR A 250 3.47 1.25 12.56
C TYR A 250 4.65 0.47 13.16
N LYS A 251 5.85 0.71 12.64
CA LYS A 251 7.05 -0.11 12.92
C LYS A 251 7.36 -0.33 14.42
N ASP A 252 7.06 0.66 15.24
CA ASP A 252 7.43 0.65 16.67
C ASP A 252 6.42 -0.07 17.59
N TYR A 253 5.33 -0.64 17.03
CA TYR A 253 4.29 -1.34 17.79
C TYR A 253 4.82 -2.51 18.66
N ASN A 254 6.00 -3.05 18.34
CA ASN A 254 6.58 -4.20 19.06
C ASN A 254 6.95 -3.90 20.50
N GLY A 255 7.25 -2.65 20.84
CA GLY A 255 7.56 -2.19 22.20
C GLY A 255 6.32 -1.85 23.05
N SER A 256 5.12 -1.85 22.45
CA SER A 256 3.90 -1.46 23.12
C SER A 256 3.35 -2.58 24.04
N GLU A 257 2.73 -2.18 25.16
CA GLU A 257 1.91 -3.08 25.99
C GLU A 257 0.71 -3.63 25.20
N MET A 258 0.20 -2.88 24.22
CA MET A 258 -0.89 -3.30 23.32
C MET A 258 -0.42 -4.14 22.14
N ARG A 259 0.85 -4.56 22.09
CA ARG A 259 1.41 -5.36 21.00
C ARG A 259 0.56 -6.56 20.60
N GLY A 260 0.06 -7.31 21.58
CA GLY A 260 -0.81 -8.48 21.35
C GLY A 260 -2.11 -8.10 20.65
N MET A 261 -2.73 -6.99 21.06
CA MET A 261 -3.95 -6.47 20.45
C MET A 261 -3.73 -6.02 19.00
N TYR A 262 -2.63 -5.31 18.71
CA TYR A 262 -2.29 -4.91 17.33
C TYR A 262 -2.08 -6.12 16.41
N ILE A 263 -1.45 -7.19 16.91
CA ILE A 263 -1.26 -8.43 16.16
C ILE A 263 -2.62 -9.08 15.88
N ASN A 264 -3.48 -9.19 16.90
CA ASN A 264 -4.79 -9.82 16.77
C ASN A 264 -5.72 -9.05 15.83
N LEU A 265 -5.76 -7.71 15.94
CA LEU A 265 -6.53 -6.84 15.05
C LEU A 265 -6.09 -7.00 13.59
N ALA A 266 -4.78 -7.01 13.33
CA ALA A 266 -4.28 -7.21 11.98
C ALA A 266 -4.61 -8.61 11.43
N ARG A 267 -4.48 -9.65 12.25
CA ARG A 267 -4.82 -11.03 11.85
C ARG A 267 -6.30 -11.21 11.56
N TRP A 268 -7.16 -10.54 12.31
CA TRP A 268 -8.61 -10.55 12.10
C TRP A 268 -9.02 -9.77 10.85
N CYS A 269 -8.61 -8.50 10.74
CA CYS A 269 -9.05 -7.60 9.69
C CYS A 269 -8.45 -7.89 8.32
N ASN A 270 -7.15 -8.28 8.28
CA ASN A 270 -6.42 -8.39 7.01
C ASN A 270 -6.77 -9.66 6.22
N GLN A 271 -7.67 -10.47 6.76
CA GLN A 271 -8.20 -11.67 6.12
C GLN A 271 -9.71 -11.51 5.86
N PRO A 272 -10.12 -11.14 4.63
CA PRO A 272 -11.53 -10.88 4.30
C PRO A 272 -12.49 -12.02 4.67
N ASN A 273 -12.03 -13.27 4.54
CA ASN A 273 -12.84 -14.44 4.88
C ASN A 273 -13.06 -14.62 6.39
N ILE A 274 -12.21 -14.02 7.21
CA ILE A 274 -12.33 -14.05 8.67
C ILE A 274 -13.21 -12.89 9.12
N VAL A 275 -12.84 -11.65 8.81
CA VAL A 275 -13.53 -10.44 9.29
C VAL A 275 -15.00 -10.39 8.87
N LYS A 276 -15.35 -10.97 7.72
CA LYS A 276 -16.75 -11.04 7.25
C LYS A 276 -17.59 -12.09 7.95
N LYS A 277 -16.99 -13.08 8.62
CA LYS A 277 -17.71 -14.24 9.16
C LYS A 277 -17.82 -14.24 10.66
N MET A 278 -16.90 -13.58 11.36
CA MET A 278 -16.85 -13.63 12.82
C MET A 278 -16.44 -12.28 13.42
N SER A 279 -16.91 -12.03 14.64
CA SER A 279 -16.49 -10.90 15.46
C SER A 279 -15.03 -11.06 15.89
N PHE A 280 -14.46 -9.99 16.45
CA PHE A 280 -13.11 -10.04 17.01
C PHE A 280 -13.01 -11.06 18.16
N ARG A 281 -14.01 -11.12 19.04
CA ARG A 281 -14.06 -12.09 20.13
C ARG A 281 -14.02 -13.52 19.61
N GLU A 282 -14.92 -13.87 18.73
CA GLU A 282 -14.98 -15.22 18.13
C GLU A 282 -13.71 -15.62 17.42
N PHE A 283 -13.09 -14.66 16.71
CA PHE A 283 -11.79 -14.89 16.07
C PHE A 283 -10.71 -15.24 17.10
N CYS A 284 -10.64 -14.50 18.21
CA CYS A 284 -9.64 -14.73 19.25
C CYS A 284 -9.86 -16.06 19.97
N GLU A 285 -11.09 -16.38 20.37
CA GLU A 285 -11.49 -17.64 21.02
C GLU A 285 -11.19 -18.84 20.12
N ARG A 286 -11.60 -18.76 18.84
CA ARG A 286 -11.34 -19.83 17.86
C ARG A 286 -9.85 -20.04 17.58
N SER A 287 -9.05 -18.97 17.61
CA SER A 287 -7.61 -19.06 17.38
C SER A 287 -6.87 -19.65 18.57
N GLY A 288 -7.40 -19.49 19.78
CA GLY A 288 -6.80 -19.99 21.02
C GLY A 288 -5.40 -19.46 21.33
N GLY A 289 -4.73 -20.09 22.28
CA GLY A 289 -3.32 -19.84 22.60
C GLY A 289 -3.00 -18.38 22.95
N SER A 290 -1.95 -17.83 22.36
CA SER A 290 -1.53 -16.43 22.63
C SER A 290 -2.56 -15.41 22.16
N THR A 291 -3.35 -15.70 21.12
CA THR A 291 -4.38 -14.80 20.58
C THR A 291 -5.50 -14.58 21.57
N GLU A 292 -6.03 -15.66 22.12
CA GLU A 292 -7.06 -15.65 23.16
C GLU A 292 -6.53 -15.07 24.48
N ARG A 293 -5.31 -15.42 24.87
CA ARG A 293 -4.67 -14.87 26.08
C ARG A 293 -4.59 -13.35 26.04
N TYR A 294 -4.07 -12.74 24.97
CA TYR A 294 -3.97 -11.28 24.83
C TYR A 294 -5.36 -10.61 24.87
N MET A 295 -6.36 -11.23 24.27
CA MET A 295 -7.73 -10.73 24.36
C MET A 295 -8.24 -10.77 25.80
N ASN A 296 -8.05 -11.88 26.52
CA ASN A 296 -8.51 -12.05 27.89
C ASN A 296 -7.78 -11.13 28.88
N GLU A 297 -6.48 -10.87 28.67
CA GLU A 297 -5.72 -9.86 29.42
C GLU A 297 -6.30 -8.47 29.22
N PHE A 298 -6.64 -8.11 27.97
CA PHE A 298 -7.28 -6.84 27.63
C PHE A 298 -8.67 -6.71 28.23
N ILE A 299 -9.51 -7.76 28.21
CA ILE A 299 -10.85 -7.77 28.78
C ILE A 299 -10.80 -7.50 30.32
N LYS A 300 -9.85 -8.11 31.02
CA LYS A 300 -9.66 -7.87 32.45
C LYS A 300 -9.33 -6.43 32.78
N GLN A 301 -8.55 -5.78 31.94
CA GLN A 301 -8.07 -4.41 32.15
C GLN A 301 -9.07 -3.35 31.66
N TYR A 302 -9.82 -3.66 30.59
CA TYR A 302 -10.71 -2.73 29.88
C TYR A 302 -12.06 -3.40 29.52
N PRO A 303 -12.89 -3.83 30.52
CA PRO A 303 -14.13 -4.56 30.26
C PRO A 303 -15.11 -3.76 29.40
N ASP A 304 -15.34 -2.48 29.70
CA ASP A 304 -16.29 -1.62 28.97
C ASP A 304 -15.95 -1.49 27.48
N ILE A 305 -14.64 -1.48 27.14
CA ILE A 305 -14.17 -1.38 25.75
C ILE A 305 -14.47 -2.72 25.04
N SER A 306 -14.22 -3.82 25.71
CA SER A 306 -14.46 -5.14 25.15
C SER A 306 -15.96 -5.40 24.91
N GLU A 307 -16.84 -4.96 25.82
CA GLU A 307 -18.30 -5.04 25.63
C GLU A 307 -18.76 -4.20 24.44
N ARG A 308 -18.17 -3.03 24.27
CA ARG A 308 -18.55 -2.11 23.19
C ARG A 308 -18.13 -2.57 21.80
N TYR A 309 -16.98 -3.25 21.64
CA TYR A 309 -16.38 -3.45 20.32
C TYR A 309 -16.14 -4.89 19.91
N PHE A 310 -15.91 -5.83 20.85
CA PHE A 310 -15.39 -7.15 20.47
C PHE A 310 -16.41 -8.01 19.75
N ASP A 311 -17.69 -7.73 19.92
CA ASP A 311 -18.78 -8.47 19.29
C ASP A 311 -19.34 -7.80 18.03
N MET A 312 -18.69 -6.72 17.56
CA MET A 312 -19.02 -6.09 16.28
C MET A 312 -18.84 -7.07 15.13
N ARG A 313 -19.81 -7.09 14.23
CA ARG A 313 -19.81 -7.97 13.06
C ARG A 313 -19.92 -7.17 11.76
N TRP A 314 -19.37 -7.76 10.73
CA TRP A 314 -19.67 -7.36 9.37
C TRP A 314 -21.12 -7.74 9.05
N GLU A 315 -21.95 -6.74 8.75
CA GLU A 315 -23.33 -6.97 8.33
C GLU A 315 -23.37 -7.04 6.80
N ALA A 316 -23.76 -8.19 6.25
CA ALA A 316 -24.07 -8.30 4.83
C ALA A 316 -25.44 -7.64 4.58
N GLN A 317 -25.52 -6.67 3.65
CA GLN A 317 -26.80 -6.16 3.16
C GLN A 317 -27.37 -7.08 2.10
#